data_e14761d36ea93d905ab4b50f539fde91
#
_entry.id   e14761d36ea93d905ab4b50f539fde91
#
_cell.length_a   1.000
_cell.length_b   1.000
_cell.length_c   1.000
_cell.angle_alpha   90.00
_cell.angle_beta   90.00
_cell.angle_gamma   90.00
#
_symmetry.space_group_name_H-M   'P 1'
#
loop_
_entity.id
_entity.type
_entity.pdbx_description
1 polymer ?
#
loop_
_entity_poly.entity_id
_entity_poly.type
_entity_poly.pdbx_seq_one_letter_code
_entity_poly.pdbx_strand_id
1 'polypeptide(L)'
;MNRFIESRIFHILCTLTDLVVLNLLYVLCCIPVVTIGAATTALYGTVLALLHDEGHLYTLFVRIFLKRFKQTTVFWLLWLTAVAVAAADLIIVGLFWNHAGKPAAVGLLVLTLFLLLSTGSWLFPLLVTGGKCKAKLFTAFALSMQQLPRTLLVCVINVLPAALVLCWTYGFLLLFWVYLVIGFALSAYVNCLLLKKALIPHPSQEVSQ
;
A
#
# COMPACT_ATOMS: atom_id res chain seq x y z
N MET A 1 2.15 38.22 -9.08
CA MET A 1 1.15 37.23 -8.72
C MET A 1 1.14 36.05 -9.73
N ASN A 2 1.24 36.30 -11.03
CA ASN A 2 1.22 35.24 -12.05
C ASN A 2 2.43 34.27 -12.01
N ARG A 3 3.66 34.74 -11.77
CA ARG A 3 4.85 33.88 -11.68
C ARG A 3 4.80 32.82 -10.57
N PHE A 4 4.19 33.12 -9.42
CA PHE A 4 4.02 32.14 -8.33
C PHE A 4 2.96 31.08 -8.66
N ILE A 5 1.93 31.46 -9.39
CA ILE A 5 0.89 30.53 -9.84
C ILE A 5 1.45 29.61 -10.93
N GLU A 6 2.19 30.16 -11.91
CA GLU A 6 2.85 29.39 -12.97
C GLU A 6 3.86 28.38 -12.41
N SER A 7 4.67 28.76 -11.40
CA SER A 7 5.62 27.82 -10.78
C SER A 7 4.92 26.69 -10.02
N ARG A 8 3.80 26.96 -9.34
CA ARG A 8 3.02 25.92 -8.65
C ARG A 8 2.33 24.96 -9.63
N ILE A 9 1.75 25.50 -10.69
CA ILE A 9 1.10 24.68 -11.74
C ILE A 9 2.14 23.80 -12.42
N PHE A 10 3.32 24.35 -12.75
CA PHE A 10 4.41 23.59 -13.34
C PHE A 10 4.88 22.44 -12.43
N HIS A 11 5.05 22.70 -11.13
CA HIS A 11 5.43 21.67 -10.15
C HIS A 11 4.37 20.56 -10.05
N ILE A 12 3.08 20.91 -10.04
CA ILE A 12 1.99 19.92 -10.02
C ILE A 12 1.99 19.08 -11.30
N LEU A 13 2.20 19.69 -12.45
CA LEU A 13 2.26 18.97 -13.73
C LEU A 13 3.45 18.02 -13.79
N CYS A 14 4.62 18.43 -13.31
CA CYS A 14 5.79 17.55 -13.20
C CYS A 14 5.52 16.36 -12.27
N THR A 15 4.97 16.62 -11.08
CA THR A 15 4.61 15.57 -10.14
C THR A 15 3.58 14.58 -10.72
N LEU A 16 2.58 15.08 -11.46
CA LEU A 16 1.61 14.22 -12.14
C LEU A 16 2.26 13.34 -13.20
N THR A 17 3.16 13.92 -14.01
CA THR A 17 3.91 13.18 -15.03
C THR A 17 4.75 12.08 -14.39
N ASP A 18 5.45 12.39 -13.30
CA ASP A 18 6.25 11.41 -12.55
C ASP A 18 5.38 10.28 -11.99
N LEU A 19 4.21 10.61 -11.43
CA LEU A 19 3.26 9.61 -10.92
C LEU A 19 2.74 8.70 -12.04
N VAL A 20 2.44 9.23 -13.23
CA VAL A 20 2.01 8.43 -14.38
C VAL A 20 3.11 7.45 -14.79
N VAL A 21 4.34 7.92 -14.95
CA VAL A 21 5.46 7.04 -15.35
C VAL A 21 5.77 6.01 -14.30
N LEU A 22 5.75 6.37 -13.01
CA LEU A 22 5.90 5.42 -11.89
C LEU A 22 4.80 4.38 -11.86
N ASN A 23 3.56 4.78 -12.18
CA ASN A 23 2.44 3.86 -12.26
C ASN A 23 2.60 2.84 -13.39
N LEU A 24 3.03 3.28 -14.57
CA LEU A 24 3.30 2.38 -15.70
C LEU A 24 4.42 1.39 -15.37
N LEU A 25 5.51 1.86 -14.75
CA LEU A 25 6.60 1.00 -14.26
C LEU A 25 6.09 -0.02 -13.24
N TYR A 26 5.26 0.41 -12.31
CA TYR A 26 4.64 -0.45 -11.31
C TYR A 26 3.78 -1.52 -11.96
N VAL A 27 2.88 -1.15 -12.87
CA VAL A 27 1.98 -2.09 -13.57
C VAL A 27 2.78 -3.13 -14.37
N LEU A 28 3.82 -2.70 -15.09
CA LEU A 28 4.73 -3.62 -15.81
C LEU A 28 5.40 -4.62 -14.86
N CYS A 29 5.87 -4.15 -13.70
CA CYS A 29 6.48 -5.02 -12.69
C CYS A 29 5.45 -5.92 -11.98
N CYS A 30 4.16 -5.60 -12.02
CA CYS A 30 3.09 -6.41 -11.42
C CYS A 30 2.55 -7.51 -12.33
N ILE A 31 2.94 -7.59 -13.61
CA ILE A 31 2.51 -8.65 -14.53
C ILE A 31 2.71 -10.04 -13.91
N PRO A 32 3.88 -10.39 -13.34
CA PRO A 32 3.98 -11.58 -12.51
C PRO A 32 3.40 -11.30 -11.11
N VAL A 33 2.38 -12.02 -10.68
CA VAL A 33 1.73 -11.86 -9.36
C VAL A 33 2.73 -11.96 -8.19
N VAL A 34 3.79 -12.74 -8.38
CA VAL A 34 4.87 -12.96 -7.40
C VAL A 34 5.65 -11.67 -7.10
N THR A 35 5.78 -10.78 -8.07
CA THR A 35 6.58 -9.55 -7.97
C THR A 35 5.83 -8.35 -7.39
N ILE A 36 4.50 -8.46 -7.19
CA ILE A 36 3.66 -7.36 -6.68
C ILE A 36 4.22 -6.78 -5.37
N GLY A 37 4.68 -7.63 -4.43
CA GLY A 37 5.23 -7.16 -3.16
C GLY A 37 6.51 -6.34 -3.32
N ALA A 38 7.40 -6.72 -4.24
CA ALA A 38 8.61 -5.99 -4.55
C ALA A 38 8.29 -4.66 -5.28
N ALA A 39 7.38 -4.71 -6.24
CA ALA A 39 6.91 -3.54 -6.98
C ALA A 39 6.24 -2.51 -6.05
N THR A 40 5.38 -2.98 -5.14
CA THR A 40 4.71 -2.12 -4.15
C THR A 40 5.73 -1.43 -3.22
N THR A 41 6.71 -2.18 -2.71
CA THR A 41 7.77 -1.59 -1.87
C THR A 41 8.60 -0.57 -2.64
N ALA A 42 8.93 -0.84 -3.92
CA ALA A 42 9.65 0.10 -4.78
C ALA A 42 8.82 1.36 -5.04
N LEU A 43 7.51 1.21 -5.32
CA LEU A 43 6.59 2.33 -5.52
C LEU A 43 6.54 3.24 -4.29
N TYR A 44 6.30 2.69 -3.10
CA TYR A 44 6.30 3.47 -1.86
C TYR A 44 7.63 4.17 -1.60
N GLY A 45 8.76 3.49 -1.85
CA GLY A 45 10.09 4.08 -1.67
C GLY A 45 10.35 5.24 -2.62
N THR A 46 9.93 5.12 -3.87
CA THR A 46 10.10 6.17 -4.87
C THR A 46 9.14 7.34 -4.64
N VAL A 47 7.91 7.06 -4.21
CA VAL A 47 6.95 8.11 -3.84
C VAL A 47 7.42 8.89 -2.60
N LEU A 48 8.05 8.23 -1.62
CA LEU A 48 8.67 8.93 -0.50
C LEU A 48 9.81 9.85 -0.94
N ALA A 49 10.66 9.42 -1.89
CA ALA A 49 11.70 10.23 -2.50
C ALA A 49 11.12 11.42 -3.28
N LEU A 50 10.03 11.21 -4.03
CA LEU A 50 9.30 12.27 -4.72
C LEU A 50 8.79 13.36 -3.74
N LEU A 51 8.32 12.96 -2.56
CA LEU A 51 7.89 13.89 -1.50
C LEU A 51 9.04 14.69 -0.86
N HIS A 52 10.29 14.28 -1.10
CA HIS A 52 11.51 14.96 -0.67
C HIS A 52 12.26 15.66 -1.80
N ASP A 53 11.62 15.79 -3.00
CA ASP A 53 12.19 16.39 -4.21
C ASP A 53 13.54 15.77 -4.62
N GLU A 54 13.73 14.47 -4.35
CA GLU A 54 14.89 13.72 -4.81
C GLU A 54 14.77 13.43 -6.31
N GLY A 55 15.83 13.73 -7.08
CA GLY A 55 15.89 13.44 -8.52
C GLY A 55 16.06 11.95 -8.83
N HIS A 56 16.00 11.59 -10.12
CA HIS A 56 16.25 10.22 -10.61
C HIS A 56 15.28 9.12 -10.09
N LEU A 57 14.00 9.45 -10.01
CA LEU A 57 12.95 8.59 -9.47
C LEU A 57 12.89 7.19 -10.14
N TYR A 58 13.07 7.13 -11.45
CA TYR A 58 12.97 5.87 -12.21
C TYR A 58 14.12 4.90 -11.90
N THR A 59 15.34 5.43 -11.83
CA THR A 59 16.51 4.63 -11.44
C THR A 59 16.42 4.18 -9.99
N LEU A 60 15.85 5.01 -9.12
CA LEU A 60 15.60 4.68 -7.73
C LEU A 60 14.57 3.55 -7.60
N PHE A 61 13.47 3.59 -8.38
CA PHE A 61 12.47 2.53 -8.42
C PHE A 61 13.10 1.18 -8.74
N VAL A 62 13.85 1.10 -9.85
CA VAL A 62 14.51 -0.14 -10.29
C VAL A 62 15.53 -0.61 -9.25
N ARG A 63 16.29 0.30 -8.66
CA ARG A 63 17.28 -0.03 -7.61
C ARG A 63 16.60 -0.63 -6.36
N ILE A 64 15.52 -0.02 -5.86
CA ILE A 64 14.78 -0.53 -4.70
C ILE A 64 14.16 -1.88 -5.05
N PHE A 65 13.53 -2.00 -6.22
CA PHE A 65 12.92 -3.22 -6.71
C PHE A 65 13.92 -4.39 -6.69
N LEU A 66 15.06 -4.25 -7.35
CA LEU A 66 16.08 -5.31 -7.41
C LEU A 66 16.71 -5.61 -6.06
N LYS A 67 17.06 -4.58 -5.28
CA LYS A 67 17.71 -4.75 -3.97
C LYS A 67 16.82 -5.47 -2.96
N ARG A 68 15.52 -5.24 -3.00
CA ARG A 68 14.56 -5.77 -2.03
C ARG A 68 13.76 -6.97 -2.55
N PHE A 69 13.95 -7.35 -3.81
CA PHE A 69 13.15 -8.34 -4.52
C PHE A 69 12.89 -9.62 -3.70
N LYS A 70 13.95 -10.34 -3.34
CA LYS A 70 13.84 -11.62 -2.62
C LYS A 70 13.09 -11.49 -1.29
N GLN A 71 13.42 -10.44 -0.54
CA GLN A 71 12.90 -10.21 0.79
C GLN A 71 11.40 -9.87 0.77
N THR A 72 11.01 -8.91 -0.06
CA THR A 72 9.63 -8.44 -0.15
C THR A 72 8.71 -9.44 -0.85
N THR A 73 9.22 -10.19 -1.80
CA THR A 73 8.48 -11.27 -2.45
C THR A 73 8.11 -12.40 -1.49
N VAL A 74 9.05 -12.84 -0.64
CA VAL A 74 8.75 -13.86 0.38
C VAL A 74 7.67 -13.37 1.35
N PHE A 75 7.77 -12.12 1.81
CA PHE A 75 6.74 -11.53 2.68
C PHE A 75 5.39 -11.40 1.99
N TRP A 76 5.38 -10.98 0.74
CA TRP A 76 4.16 -10.90 -0.06
C TRP A 76 3.47 -12.25 -0.17
N LEU A 77 4.19 -13.31 -0.50
CA LEU A 77 3.64 -14.65 -0.61
C LEU A 77 3.10 -15.17 0.73
N LEU A 78 3.83 -14.99 1.82
CA LEU A 78 3.37 -15.34 3.16
C LEU A 78 2.11 -14.57 3.56
N TRP A 79 2.08 -13.28 3.28
CA TRP A 79 0.91 -12.43 3.57
C TRP A 79 -0.28 -12.83 2.68
N LEU A 80 -0.05 -13.07 1.39
CA LEU A 80 -1.08 -13.50 0.45
C LEU A 80 -1.69 -14.85 0.87
N THR A 81 -0.86 -15.81 1.28
CA THR A 81 -1.36 -17.12 1.76
C THR A 81 -2.18 -16.95 3.04
N ALA A 82 -1.76 -16.10 3.98
CA ALA A 82 -2.52 -15.83 5.20
C ALA A 82 -3.89 -15.20 4.90
N VAL A 83 -3.93 -14.23 3.98
CA VAL A 83 -5.20 -13.61 3.55
C VAL A 83 -6.08 -14.62 2.81
N ALA A 84 -5.51 -15.44 1.93
CA ALA A 84 -6.26 -16.46 1.18
C ALA A 84 -6.88 -17.52 2.12
N VAL A 85 -6.15 -17.98 3.12
CA VAL A 85 -6.66 -18.93 4.13
C VAL A 85 -7.79 -18.27 4.92
N ALA A 86 -7.61 -17.06 5.45
CA ALA A 86 -8.65 -16.36 6.20
C ALA A 86 -9.92 -16.11 5.37
N ALA A 87 -9.77 -15.80 4.07
CA ALA A 87 -10.89 -15.62 3.16
C ALA A 87 -11.60 -16.96 2.87
N ALA A 88 -10.84 -18.05 2.67
CA ALA A 88 -11.40 -19.38 2.47
C ALA A 88 -12.19 -19.84 3.71
N ASP A 89 -11.64 -19.65 4.91
CA ASP A 89 -12.33 -19.97 6.18
C ASP A 89 -13.63 -19.16 6.31
N LEU A 90 -13.64 -17.90 5.93
CA LEU A 90 -14.85 -17.06 5.95
C LEU A 90 -15.94 -17.60 5.01
N ILE A 91 -15.55 -18.06 3.81
CA ILE A 91 -16.48 -18.66 2.84
C ILE A 91 -17.00 -19.99 3.38
N ILE A 92 -16.14 -20.86 3.90
CA ILE A 92 -16.51 -22.16 4.43
C ILE A 92 -17.49 -22.02 5.62
N VAL A 93 -17.16 -21.15 6.58
CA VAL A 93 -18.04 -20.88 7.73
C VAL A 93 -19.37 -20.24 7.25
N GLY A 94 -19.30 -19.34 6.28
CA GLY A 94 -20.47 -18.70 5.70
C GLY A 94 -21.46 -19.67 5.06
N LEU A 95 -20.94 -20.66 4.31
CA LEU A 95 -21.76 -21.61 3.55
C LEU A 95 -22.17 -22.85 4.34
N PHE A 96 -21.27 -23.42 5.10
CA PHE A 96 -21.45 -24.76 5.68
C PHE A 96 -21.76 -24.76 7.18
N TRP A 97 -21.48 -23.69 7.93
CA TRP A 97 -21.70 -23.65 9.37
C TRP A 97 -23.09 -23.08 9.72
N ASN A 98 -23.96 -23.94 10.25
CA ASN A 98 -25.36 -23.56 10.54
C ASN A 98 -25.69 -23.64 12.05
N HIS A 99 -24.69 -23.53 12.95
CA HIS A 99 -24.87 -23.57 14.39
C HIS A 99 -25.01 -22.17 15.01
N ALA A 100 -25.49 -22.10 16.25
CA ALA A 100 -25.68 -20.84 17.00
C ALA A 100 -24.40 -19.99 17.13
N GLY A 101 -23.22 -20.58 17.02
CA GLY A 101 -21.91 -19.88 17.04
C GLY A 101 -21.50 -19.21 15.73
N LYS A 102 -22.26 -19.37 14.64
CA LYS A 102 -21.93 -18.77 13.32
C LYS A 102 -21.61 -17.28 13.36
N PRO A 103 -22.44 -16.41 13.99
CA PRO A 103 -22.17 -14.98 13.96
C PRO A 103 -20.87 -14.60 14.69
N ALA A 104 -20.55 -15.30 15.78
CA ALA A 104 -19.29 -15.07 16.49
C ALA A 104 -18.07 -15.51 15.68
N ALA A 105 -18.14 -16.67 15.01
CA ALA A 105 -17.07 -17.16 14.14
C ALA A 105 -16.84 -16.23 12.94
N VAL A 106 -17.89 -15.80 12.26
CA VAL A 106 -17.83 -14.84 11.17
C VAL A 106 -17.23 -13.50 11.63
N GLY A 107 -17.66 -12.99 12.80
CA GLY A 107 -17.14 -11.77 13.37
C GLY A 107 -15.62 -11.85 13.65
N LEU A 108 -15.16 -12.97 14.20
CA LEU A 108 -13.73 -13.21 14.47
C LEU A 108 -12.92 -13.28 13.17
N LEU A 109 -13.42 -13.98 12.14
CA LEU A 109 -12.75 -14.08 10.84
C LEU A 109 -12.69 -12.75 10.11
N VAL A 110 -13.76 -11.95 10.13
CA VAL A 110 -13.77 -10.59 9.56
C VAL A 110 -12.77 -9.71 10.30
N LEU A 111 -12.70 -9.79 11.63
CA LEU A 111 -11.70 -9.05 12.41
C LEU A 111 -10.29 -9.47 12.04
N THR A 112 -10.03 -10.78 11.92
CA THR A 112 -8.71 -11.30 11.50
C THR A 112 -8.32 -10.81 10.12
N LEU A 113 -9.23 -10.83 9.16
CA LEU A 113 -9.01 -10.34 7.81
C LEU A 113 -8.72 -8.82 7.81
N PHE A 114 -9.48 -8.06 8.59
CA PHE A 114 -9.24 -6.62 8.77
C PHE A 114 -7.85 -6.34 9.35
N LEU A 115 -7.40 -7.08 10.37
CA LEU A 115 -6.08 -6.95 10.98
C LEU A 115 -4.96 -7.29 9.98
N LEU A 116 -5.14 -8.32 9.17
CA LEU A 116 -4.17 -8.70 8.13
C LEU A 116 -4.05 -7.60 7.05
N LEU A 117 -5.17 -7.08 6.56
CA LEU A 117 -5.17 -5.99 5.57
C LEU A 117 -4.55 -4.71 6.13
N SER A 118 -4.90 -4.34 7.37
CA SER A 118 -4.33 -3.20 8.08
C SER A 118 -2.82 -3.31 8.23
N THR A 119 -2.33 -4.48 8.68
CA THR A 119 -0.90 -4.73 8.84
C THR A 119 -0.17 -4.66 7.49
N GLY A 120 -0.76 -5.20 6.42
CA GLY A 120 -0.22 -5.12 5.06
C GLY A 120 -0.03 -3.69 4.59
N SER A 121 -0.97 -2.80 4.87
CA SER A 121 -0.91 -1.39 4.48
C SER A 121 0.30 -0.63 5.07
N TRP A 122 0.76 -1.00 6.27
CA TRP A 122 1.94 -0.43 6.91
C TRP A 122 3.24 -1.17 6.58
N LEU A 123 3.15 -2.48 6.29
CA LEU A 123 4.31 -3.31 6.08
C LEU A 123 5.14 -2.88 4.86
N PHE A 124 4.50 -2.63 3.71
CA PHE A 124 5.19 -2.27 2.48
C PHE A 124 5.95 -0.93 2.58
N PRO A 125 5.37 0.17 3.08
CA PRO A 125 6.11 1.40 3.34
C PRO A 125 7.29 1.22 4.30
N LEU A 126 7.10 0.44 5.38
CA LEU A 126 8.16 0.18 6.35
C LEU A 126 9.30 -0.68 5.79
N LEU A 127 9.04 -1.56 4.83
CA LEU A 127 10.07 -2.37 4.19
C LEU A 127 11.07 -1.52 3.39
N VAL A 128 10.70 -0.32 2.97
CA VAL A 128 11.62 0.65 2.31
C VAL A 128 12.78 1.03 3.21
N THR A 129 12.54 1.29 4.50
CA THR A 129 13.55 1.86 5.42
C THR A 129 14.70 0.91 5.79
N GLY A 130 14.71 -0.36 5.35
CA GLY A 130 15.75 -1.34 5.67
C GLY A 130 15.64 -1.93 7.10
N GLY A 131 16.43 -2.92 7.43
CA GLY A 131 16.45 -3.57 8.76
C GLY A 131 15.84 -4.98 8.81
N LYS A 132 15.80 -5.57 10.02
CA LYS A 132 15.31 -6.95 10.23
C LYS A 132 13.78 -7.03 10.03
N CYS A 133 13.33 -7.91 9.14
CA CYS A 133 11.93 -8.03 8.74
C CYS A 133 10.97 -8.39 9.88
N LYS A 134 11.38 -9.26 10.82
CA LYS A 134 10.54 -9.65 11.96
C LYS A 134 10.20 -8.46 12.85
N ALA A 135 11.19 -7.58 13.12
CA ALA A 135 10.95 -6.35 13.88
C ALA A 135 9.95 -5.43 13.14
N LYS A 136 10.03 -5.36 11.83
CA LYS A 136 9.11 -4.51 11.03
C LYS A 136 7.68 -5.02 10.98
N LEU A 137 7.47 -6.34 10.98
CA LEU A 137 6.13 -6.91 11.04
C LEU A 137 5.45 -6.52 12.37
N PHE A 138 6.18 -6.63 13.48
CA PHE A 138 5.69 -6.22 14.79
C PHE A 138 5.43 -4.70 14.84
N THR A 139 6.35 -3.89 14.29
CA THR A 139 6.18 -2.43 14.20
C THR A 139 4.99 -2.04 13.32
N ALA A 140 4.80 -2.72 12.17
CA ALA A 140 3.65 -2.49 11.29
C ALA A 140 2.33 -2.79 12.00
N PHE A 141 2.26 -3.89 12.74
CA PHE A 141 1.10 -4.24 13.55
C PHE A 141 0.86 -3.20 14.66
N ALA A 142 1.89 -2.84 15.42
CA ALA A 142 1.77 -1.83 16.48
C ALA A 142 1.31 -0.46 15.92
N LEU A 143 1.87 -0.01 14.79
CA LEU A 143 1.47 1.24 14.14
C LEU A 143 0.04 1.18 13.60
N SER A 144 -0.39 0.03 13.07
CA SER A 144 -1.76 -0.14 12.59
C SER A 144 -2.78 -0.01 13.73
N MET A 145 -2.43 -0.46 14.94
CA MET A 145 -3.27 -0.32 16.13
C MET A 145 -3.22 1.10 16.73
N GLN A 146 -2.04 1.70 16.80
CA GLN A 146 -1.88 3.05 17.37
C GLN A 146 -2.54 4.14 16.51
N GLN A 147 -2.59 3.95 15.20
CA GLN A 147 -3.12 4.94 14.27
C GLN A 147 -4.36 4.42 13.51
N LEU A 148 -5.29 3.80 14.24
CA LEU A 148 -6.53 3.23 13.68
C LEU A 148 -7.26 4.16 12.70
N PRO A 149 -7.53 5.46 12.98
CA PRO A 149 -8.27 6.31 12.04
C PRO A 149 -7.52 6.50 10.71
N ARG A 150 -6.18 6.60 10.72
CA ARG A 150 -5.39 6.70 9.49
C ARG A 150 -5.34 5.38 8.74
N THR A 151 -5.18 4.28 9.46
CA THR A 151 -5.18 2.94 8.89
C THR A 151 -6.51 2.64 8.21
N LEU A 152 -7.63 3.05 8.82
CA LEU A 152 -8.97 2.89 8.25
C LEU A 152 -9.11 3.70 6.95
N LEU A 153 -8.63 4.95 6.91
CA LEU A 153 -8.60 5.74 5.68
C LEU A 153 -7.77 5.08 4.57
N VAL A 154 -6.58 4.58 4.90
CA VAL A 154 -5.71 3.86 3.96
C VAL A 154 -6.39 2.59 3.44
N CYS A 155 -7.03 1.82 4.31
CA CYS A 155 -7.80 0.63 3.91
C CYS A 155 -8.96 1.01 2.99
N VAL A 156 -9.71 2.06 3.30
CA VAL A 156 -10.80 2.55 2.44
C VAL A 156 -10.27 2.94 1.06
N ILE A 157 -9.18 3.72 0.98
CA ILE A 157 -8.57 4.14 -0.29
C ILE A 157 -8.14 2.92 -1.13
N ASN A 158 -7.61 1.87 -0.50
CA ASN A 158 -7.15 0.66 -1.20
C ASN A 158 -8.29 -0.29 -1.59
N VAL A 159 -9.36 -0.36 -0.80
CA VAL A 159 -10.52 -1.26 -1.04
C VAL A 159 -11.57 -0.61 -1.94
N LEU A 160 -11.71 0.71 -1.89
CA LEU A 160 -12.71 1.48 -2.64
C LEU A 160 -12.74 1.14 -4.14
N PRO A 161 -11.61 1.06 -4.88
CA PRO A 161 -11.63 0.71 -6.30
C PRO A 161 -12.13 -0.71 -6.55
N ALA A 162 -11.76 -1.67 -5.71
CA ALA A 162 -12.24 -3.04 -5.81
C ALA A 162 -13.74 -3.13 -5.54
N ALA A 163 -14.25 -2.40 -4.55
CA ALA A 163 -15.68 -2.32 -4.24
C ALA A 163 -16.48 -1.68 -5.38
N LEU A 164 -15.97 -0.59 -5.97
CA LEU A 164 -16.61 0.08 -7.10
C LEU A 164 -16.68 -0.82 -8.35
N VAL A 165 -15.61 -1.58 -8.59
CA VAL A 165 -15.58 -2.57 -9.69
C VAL A 165 -16.65 -3.64 -9.52
N LEU A 166 -16.87 -4.12 -8.29
CA LEU A 166 -17.87 -5.14 -7.99
C LEU A 166 -19.32 -4.61 -8.07
N CYS A 167 -19.54 -3.35 -7.71
CA CYS A 167 -20.87 -2.76 -7.65
C CYS A 167 -21.36 -2.17 -8.98
N TRP A 168 -20.47 -1.80 -9.90
CA TRP A 168 -20.84 -1.06 -11.11
C TRP A 168 -20.20 -1.64 -12.37
N THR A 169 -20.96 -2.43 -13.11
CA THR A 169 -20.49 -3.16 -14.30
C THR A 169 -19.93 -2.26 -15.41
N TYR A 170 -20.51 -1.08 -15.64
CA TYR A 170 -20.01 -0.11 -16.63
C TYR A 170 -18.87 0.76 -16.09
N GLY A 171 -18.84 1.03 -14.78
CA GLY A 171 -17.77 1.75 -14.11
C GLY A 171 -16.44 0.97 -14.09
N PHE A 172 -16.51 -0.36 -14.23
CA PHE A 172 -15.33 -1.22 -14.34
C PHE A 172 -14.37 -0.76 -15.44
N LEU A 173 -14.87 -0.55 -16.67
CA LEU A 173 -14.02 -0.16 -17.80
C LEU A 173 -13.34 1.20 -17.56
N LEU A 174 -14.09 2.19 -17.05
CA LEU A 174 -13.57 3.53 -16.84
C LEU A 174 -12.56 3.59 -15.70
N LEU A 175 -12.88 2.96 -14.56
CA LEU A 175 -12.00 2.85 -13.40
C LEU A 175 -10.75 2.02 -13.70
N PHE A 176 -10.86 0.95 -14.47
CA PHE A 176 -9.74 0.13 -14.90
C PHE A 176 -8.69 0.98 -15.63
N TRP A 177 -9.11 1.77 -16.62
CA TRP A 177 -8.19 2.64 -17.36
C TRP A 177 -7.57 3.73 -16.48
N VAL A 178 -8.34 4.35 -15.59
CA VAL A 178 -7.80 5.35 -14.66
C VAL A 178 -6.77 4.74 -13.72
N TYR A 179 -7.05 3.55 -13.16
CA TYR A 179 -6.11 2.85 -12.29
C TYR A 179 -4.87 2.36 -13.04
N LEU A 180 -5.04 1.94 -14.28
CA LEU A 180 -3.91 1.54 -15.14
C LEU A 180 -2.95 2.70 -15.40
N VAL A 181 -3.46 3.93 -15.54
CA VAL A 181 -2.65 5.10 -15.91
C VAL A 181 -2.03 5.78 -14.69
N ILE A 182 -2.78 5.99 -13.60
CA ILE A 182 -2.31 6.79 -12.45
C ILE A 182 -2.75 6.26 -11.08
N GLY A 183 -3.75 5.38 -11.03
CA GLY A 183 -4.47 5.06 -9.80
C GLY A 183 -3.59 4.48 -8.68
N PHE A 184 -2.71 3.54 -8.99
CA PHE A 184 -1.85 2.91 -7.97
C PHE A 184 -0.81 3.89 -7.43
N ALA A 185 -0.16 4.68 -8.28
CA ALA A 185 0.82 5.66 -7.85
C ALA A 185 0.17 6.79 -7.06
N LEU A 186 -1.02 7.23 -7.48
CA LEU A 186 -1.78 8.25 -6.76
C LEU A 186 -2.24 7.75 -5.37
N SER A 187 -2.73 6.52 -5.27
CA SER A 187 -3.10 5.92 -3.98
C SER A 187 -1.88 5.76 -3.07
N ALA A 188 -0.73 5.34 -3.60
CA ALA A 188 0.52 5.29 -2.85
C ALA A 188 0.97 6.68 -2.39
N TYR A 189 0.82 7.71 -3.23
CA TYR A 189 1.16 9.10 -2.88
C TYR A 189 0.29 9.62 -1.74
N VAL A 190 -1.02 9.43 -1.81
CA VAL A 190 -1.95 9.82 -0.74
C VAL A 190 -1.66 9.04 0.55
N ASN A 191 -1.41 7.74 0.44
CA ASN A 191 -1.03 6.91 1.58
C ASN A 191 0.28 7.39 2.21
N CYS A 192 1.30 7.72 1.43
CA CYS A 192 2.56 8.28 1.94
C CYS A 192 2.35 9.62 2.64
N LEU A 193 1.48 10.49 2.13
CA LEU A 193 1.15 11.75 2.81
C LEU A 193 0.50 11.51 4.17
N LEU A 194 -0.43 10.55 4.26
CA LEU A 194 -1.11 10.20 5.52
C LEU A 194 -0.13 9.57 6.53
N LEU A 195 0.79 8.76 6.03
CA LEU A 195 1.74 8.00 6.84
C LEU A 195 3.05 8.73 7.11
N LYS A 196 3.31 9.85 6.41
CA LYS A 196 4.58 10.61 6.51
C LYS A 196 4.99 10.91 7.95
N LYS A 197 4.06 11.34 8.81
CA LYS A 197 4.35 11.63 10.22
C LYS A 197 4.77 10.40 11.05
N ALA A 198 4.41 9.21 10.61
CA ALA A 198 4.74 7.97 11.32
C ALA A 198 5.94 7.24 10.72
N LEU A 199 6.24 7.49 9.43
CA LEU A 199 7.38 6.90 8.73
C LEU A 199 8.68 7.67 8.97
N ILE A 200 8.59 8.97 9.27
CA ILE A 200 9.73 9.82 9.59
C ILE A 200 9.73 10.03 11.11
N PRO A 201 10.61 9.36 11.87
CA PRO A 201 10.77 9.64 13.30
C PRO A 201 11.17 11.10 13.48
N HIS A 202 10.56 11.78 14.45
CA HIS A 202 10.99 13.14 14.82
C HIS A 202 12.47 13.09 15.23
N PRO A 203 13.31 14.04 14.79
CA PRO A 203 14.74 14.09 15.13
C PRO A 203 15.03 14.28 16.62
N SER A 204 14.02 14.45 17.46
CA SER A 204 14.14 14.66 18.91
C SER A 204 14.36 13.38 19.72
N GLN A 205 14.38 12.18 19.13
CA GLN A 205 14.64 10.91 19.86
C GLN A 205 16.04 10.33 19.68
N GLU A 206 16.87 10.88 18.81
CA GLU A 206 18.28 10.40 18.63
C GLU A 206 19.29 11.06 19.57
N VAL A 207 18.89 12.01 20.42
CA VAL A 207 19.81 12.74 21.33
C VAL A 207 19.82 12.17 22.76
N SER A 208 19.06 11.08 23.04
CA SER A 208 18.98 10.51 24.39
C SER A 208 19.36 9.01 24.49
N GLN A 209 20.22 8.51 23.58
CA GLN A 209 20.86 7.20 23.76
C GLN A 209 22.36 7.30 23.62
#